data_ffdf5b084b1da16f62a859e26cbf338f
#
_entry.id   ffdf5b084b1da16f62a859e26cbf338f
#
_cell.length_a   1.000
_cell.length_b   1.000
_cell.length_c   1.000
_cell.angle_alpha   90.00
_cell.angle_beta   90.00
_cell.angle_gamma   90.00
#
_symmetry.space_group_name_H-M   'P 1'
#
loop_
_entity.id
_entity.type
_entity.pdbx_description
1 polymer ?
#
loop_
_entity_poly.entity_id
_entity_poly.type
_entity_poly.pdbx_seq_one_letter_code
_entity_poly.pdbx_strand_id
1 'polypeptide(L)'
;ELQRFIVFLRPLGLRLPRCIACKRDAVCADEFDRGTRQLLNLGHTAGHAIETLSGYRIAHGHAVAIGLAIMARAFCRDAAQIEAALTKLGLPTRTEFSPERLAQAALADKKRTGERITLVIPRAIGDCVLREVPVDTLPDIFERGM
;
A
#
# COMPACT_ATOMS: atom_id res chain seq x y z
N GLU A 1 -5.12 -18.30 -2.12
CA GLU A 1 -3.71 -18.35 -2.61
C GLU A 1 -3.05 -16.97 -2.65
N LEU A 2 -3.79 -15.87 -2.78
CA LEU A 2 -3.27 -14.50 -2.61
C LEU A 2 -2.74 -14.21 -1.19
N GLN A 3 -3.07 -15.04 -0.21
CA GLN A 3 -2.59 -14.97 1.17
C GLN A 3 -1.05 -15.07 1.30
N ARG A 4 -0.34 -15.47 0.24
CA ARG A 4 1.12 -15.67 0.23
C ARG A 4 1.93 -14.41 -0.09
N PHE A 5 1.27 -13.30 -0.44
CA PHE A 5 1.97 -12.10 -0.93
C PHE A 5 2.79 -11.36 0.12
N ILE A 6 2.53 -11.57 1.41
CA ILE A 6 3.23 -10.88 2.52
C ILE A 6 4.23 -11.79 3.24
N VAL A 7 4.69 -12.90 2.64
CA VAL A 7 5.77 -13.72 3.21
C VAL A 7 7.13 -13.18 2.77
N PHE A 8 7.48 -11.98 3.22
CA PHE A 8 8.70 -11.27 2.81
C PHE A 8 9.94 -11.57 3.68
N LEU A 9 10.00 -12.69 4.40
CA LEU A 9 11.06 -12.93 5.39
C LEU A 9 11.93 -14.16 5.13
N ARG A 10 12.35 -14.39 3.88
CA ARG A 10 13.39 -15.40 3.57
C ARG A 10 14.52 -14.82 2.72
N PRO A 11 15.73 -15.47 2.63
CA PRO A 11 16.91 -14.93 1.93
C PRO A 11 16.62 -14.46 0.50
N LEU A 12 17.31 -13.43 0.04
CA LEU A 12 17.03 -12.66 -1.18
C LEU A 12 16.86 -13.52 -2.45
N GLY A 13 17.63 -14.60 -2.59
CA GLY A 13 17.61 -15.47 -3.79
C GLY A 13 16.31 -16.25 -4.03
N LEU A 14 15.50 -16.50 -3.00
CA LEU A 14 14.22 -17.22 -3.12
C LEU A 14 13.01 -16.27 -3.20
N ARG A 15 13.22 -14.95 -3.05
CA ARG A 15 12.15 -13.96 -2.97
C ARG A 15 11.67 -13.52 -4.34
N LEU A 16 12.60 -13.24 -5.25
CA LEU A 16 12.28 -12.71 -6.56
C LEU A 16 11.40 -13.67 -7.39
N PRO A 17 11.71 -14.97 -7.52
CA PRO A 17 10.85 -15.91 -8.24
C PRO A 17 9.44 -16.02 -7.64
N ARG A 18 9.32 -15.95 -6.29
CA ARG A 18 8.03 -15.97 -5.62
C ARG A 18 7.21 -14.71 -5.86
N CYS A 19 7.84 -13.53 -5.82
CA CYS A 19 7.17 -12.27 -6.14
C CYS A 19 6.67 -12.27 -7.59
N ILE A 20 7.49 -12.75 -8.53
CA ILE A 20 7.12 -12.88 -9.94
C ILE A 20 5.94 -13.85 -10.09
N ALA A 21 5.99 -15.03 -9.46
CA ALA A 21 4.91 -16.01 -9.50
C ALA A 21 3.60 -15.43 -8.94
N CYS A 22 3.64 -14.79 -7.76
CA CYS A 22 2.47 -14.15 -7.17
C CYS A 22 1.87 -13.06 -8.07
N LYS A 23 2.73 -12.23 -8.68
CA LYS A 23 2.28 -11.19 -9.60
C LYS A 23 1.66 -11.80 -10.86
N ARG A 24 2.30 -12.81 -11.44
CA ARG A 24 1.77 -13.56 -12.60
C ARG A 24 0.41 -14.14 -12.26
N ASP A 25 0.28 -14.84 -11.14
CA ASP A 25 -0.95 -15.51 -10.74
C ASP A 25 -2.09 -14.51 -10.51
N ALA A 26 -1.79 -13.34 -9.93
CA ALA A 26 -2.76 -12.26 -9.78
C ALA A 26 -3.20 -11.67 -11.13
N VAL A 27 -2.25 -11.48 -12.07
CA VAL A 27 -2.55 -10.97 -13.42
C VAL A 27 -3.35 -12.00 -14.22
N CYS A 28 -2.99 -13.29 -14.16
CA CYS A 28 -3.73 -14.35 -14.85
C CYS A 28 -5.15 -14.54 -14.30
N ALA A 29 -5.36 -14.29 -13.00
CA ALA A 29 -6.68 -14.38 -12.37
C ALA A 29 -7.58 -13.19 -12.66
N ASP A 30 -6.99 -12.03 -13.00
CA ASP A 30 -7.72 -10.77 -13.22
C ASP A 30 -6.96 -9.89 -14.21
N GLU A 31 -7.06 -10.24 -15.50
CA GLU A 31 -6.34 -9.55 -16.58
C GLU A 31 -6.70 -8.07 -16.69
N PHE A 32 -7.95 -7.71 -16.43
CA PHE A 32 -8.50 -6.36 -16.62
C PHE A 32 -8.46 -5.48 -15.36
N ASP A 33 -7.83 -5.95 -14.26
CA ASP A 33 -7.69 -5.21 -12.99
C ASP A 33 -9.04 -4.72 -12.41
N ARG A 34 -10.05 -5.58 -12.47
CA ARG A 34 -11.41 -5.27 -12.00
C ARG A 34 -11.74 -5.87 -10.64
N GLY A 35 -10.82 -6.62 -10.06
CA GLY A 35 -11.06 -7.35 -8.81
C GLY A 35 -9.78 -7.61 -8.02
N THR A 36 -9.40 -8.89 -7.89
CA THR A 36 -8.33 -9.34 -6.99
C THR A 36 -6.94 -8.80 -7.32
N ARG A 37 -6.68 -8.43 -8.58
CA ARG A 37 -5.40 -7.83 -8.99
C ARG A 37 -5.18 -6.47 -8.31
N GLN A 38 -6.23 -5.73 -7.99
CA GLN A 38 -6.14 -4.45 -7.27
C GLN A 38 -5.46 -4.59 -5.89
N LEU A 39 -5.43 -5.80 -5.30
CA LEU A 39 -4.69 -6.07 -4.06
C LEU A 39 -3.18 -5.83 -4.19
N LEU A 40 -2.64 -5.87 -5.42
CA LEU A 40 -1.24 -5.50 -5.69
C LEU A 40 -0.95 -4.02 -5.39
N ASN A 41 -1.97 -3.19 -5.32
CA ASN A 41 -1.87 -1.75 -5.03
C ASN A 41 -1.86 -1.45 -3.52
N LEU A 42 -1.56 -2.44 -2.66
CA LEU A 42 -1.39 -2.20 -1.22
C LEU A 42 -0.31 -1.13 -0.98
N GLY A 43 -0.67 -0.08 -0.23
CA GLY A 43 0.20 1.06 0.04
C GLY A 43 0.29 2.10 -1.09
N HIS A 44 -0.20 1.82 -2.31
CA HIS A 44 -0.02 2.72 -3.45
C HIS A 44 -0.82 4.02 -3.33
N THR A 45 -1.98 4.03 -2.69
CA THR A 45 -2.76 5.28 -2.56
C THR A 45 -1.98 6.36 -1.79
N ALA A 46 -1.42 6.01 -0.62
CA ALA A 46 -0.54 6.92 0.11
C ALA A 46 0.82 7.08 -0.58
N GLY A 47 1.36 6.00 -1.18
CA GLY A 47 2.62 6.03 -1.91
C GLY A 47 2.64 7.05 -3.05
N HIS A 48 1.65 7.04 -3.94
CA HIS A 48 1.55 8.01 -5.04
C HIS A 48 1.37 9.45 -4.53
N ALA A 49 0.62 9.64 -3.42
CA ALA A 49 0.52 10.95 -2.79
C ALA A 49 1.89 11.44 -2.31
N ILE A 50 2.70 10.58 -1.70
CA ILE A 50 4.06 10.89 -1.26
C ILE A 50 4.98 11.21 -2.44
N GLU A 51 4.91 10.43 -3.53
CA GLU A 51 5.67 10.71 -4.75
C GLU A 51 5.34 12.11 -5.28
N THR A 52 4.06 12.42 -5.44
CA THR A 52 3.61 13.73 -5.93
C THR A 52 4.06 14.87 -5.02
N LEU A 53 3.85 14.76 -3.70
CA LEU A 53 4.22 15.79 -2.73
C LEU A 53 5.73 15.99 -2.62
N SER A 54 6.52 14.94 -2.83
CA SER A 54 7.98 15.04 -2.86
C SER A 54 8.53 15.62 -4.18
N GLY A 55 7.66 15.87 -5.17
CA GLY A 55 8.09 16.22 -6.53
C GLY A 55 8.90 15.08 -7.16
N TYR A 56 8.50 13.83 -6.92
CA TYR A 56 9.14 12.60 -7.41
C TYR A 56 10.59 12.42 -6.95
N ARG A 57 11.01 13.09 -5.88
CA ARG A 57 12.35 12.92 -5.29
C ARG A 57 12.47 11.65 -4.46
N ILE A 58 11.35 11.14 -3.92
CA ILE A 58 11.29 9.86 -3.23
C ILE A 58 11.03 8.78 -4.28
N ALA A 59 11.91 7.79 -4.37
CA ALA A 59 11.76 6.68 -5.31
C ALA A 59 10.45 5.90 -5.06
N HIS A 60 9.77 5.44 -6.12
CA HIS A 60 8.48 4.76 -6.06
C HIS A 60 8.42 3.66 -4.98
N GLY A 61 9.40 2.75 -4.95
CA GLY A 61 9.43 1.68 -3.95
C GLY A 61 9.53 2.18 -2.50
N HIS A 62 10.22 3.30 -2.27
CA HIS A 62 10.29 3.95 -0.95
C HIS A 62 8.94 4.58 -0.58
N ALA A 63 8.31 5.29 -1.50
CA ALA A 63 7.01 5.89 -1.28
C ALA A 63 5.93 4.83 -1.00
N VAL A 64 5.92 3.72 -1.75
CA VAL A 64 5.02 2.59 -1.52
C VAL A 64 5.30 1.90 -0.18
N ALA A 65 6.57 1.78 0.24
CA ALA A 65 6.94 1.22 1.54
C ALA A 65 6.38 2.06 2.69
N ILE A 66 6.49 3.40 2.60
CA ILE A 66 5.87 4.32 3.57
C ILE A 66 4.35 4.16 3.56
N GLY A 67 3.73 4.14 2.38
CA GLY A 67 2.29 3.94 2.24
C GLY A 67 1.81 2.61 2.82
N LEU A 68 2.57 1.52 2.62
CA LEU A 68 2.30 0.23 3.25
C LEU A 68 2.37 0.32 4.78
N ALA A 69 3.39 0.99 5.33
CA ALA A 69 3.54 1.18 6.78
C ALA A 69 2.36 1.96 7.36
N ILE A 70 1.92 3.04 6.70
CA ILE A 70 0.73 3.82 7.09
C ILE A 70 -0.51 2.92 7.12
N MET A 71 -0.79 2.20 6.04
CA MET A 71 -1.95 1.32 5.96
C MET A 71 -1.89 0.16 6.97
N ALA A 72 -0.70 -0.37 7.23
CA ALA A 72 -0.51 -1.42 8.22
C ALA A 72 -0.81 -0.91 9.64
N ARG A 73 -0.27 0.25 10.05
CA ARG A 73 -0.56 0.84 11.37
C ARG A 73 -2.05 1.17 11.55
N ALA A 74 -2.71 1.65 10.49
CA ALA A 74 -4.12 2.02 10.55
C ALA A 74 -5.06 0.80 10.72
N PHE A 75 -4.72 -0.38 10.17
CA PHE A 75 -5.67 -1.48 10.01
C PHE A 75 -5.15 -2.88 10.36
N CYS A 76 -3.83 -3.10 10.34
CA CYS A 76 -3.27 -4.44 10.41
C CYS A 76 -2.90 -4.83 11.84
N ARG A 77 -3.35 -6.01 12.30
CA ARG A 77 -2.95 -6.53 13.61
C ARG A 77 -1.45 -6.85 13.70
N ASP A 78 -0.80 -7.11 12.56
CA ASP A 78 0.62 -7.47 12.49
C ASP A 78 1.50 -6.27 12.05
N ALA A 79 1.03 -5.03 12.27
CA ALA A 79 1.69 -3.81 11.79
C ALA A 79 3.16 -3.72 12.22
N ALA A 80 3.47 -4.04 13.47
CA ALA A 80 4.85 -4.01 14.00
C ALA A 80 5.78 -4.98 13.24
N GLN A 81 5.28 -6.16 12.83
CA GLN A 81 6.07 -7.13 12.06
C GLN A 81 6.34 -6.63 10.64
N ILE A 82 5.34 -5.99 10.02
CA ILE A 82 5.48 -5.38 8.68
C ILE A 82 6.50 -4.26 8.73
N GLU A 83 6.40 -3.37 9.72
CA GLU A 83 7.33 -2.24 9.89
C GLU A 83 8.76 -2.72 10.15
N ALA A 84 8.95 -3.71 11.02
CA ALA A 84 10.25 -4.32 11.27
C ALA A 84 10.84 -4.95 9.99
N ALA A 85 10.02 -5.58 9.17
CA ALA A 85 10.46 -6.15 7.90
C ALA A 85 10.90 -5.09 6.89
N LEU A 86 10.16 -3.99 6.77
CA LEU A 86 10.52 -2.85 5.91
C LEU A 86 11.83 -2.21 6.36
N THR A 87 11.98 -1.95 7.66
CA THR A 87 13.19 -1.39 8.25
C THR A 87 14.41 -2.30 8.03
N LYS A 88 14.24 -3.62 8.19
CA LYS A 88 15.30 -4.59 7.92
C LYS A 88 15.76 -4.60 6.46
N LEU A 89 14.88 -4.20 5.54
CA LEU A 89 15.20 -4.05 4.12
C LEU A 89 15.81 -2.67 3.78
N GLY A 90 16.02 -1.79 4.77
CA GLY A 90 16.50 -0.42 4.58
C GLY A 90 15.43 0.50 3.95
N LEU A 91 14.15 0.13 4.01
CA LEU A 91 13.06 0.92 3.46
C LEU A 91 12.51 1.90 4.51
N PRO A 92 12.17 3.14 4.10
CA PRO A 92 11.56 4.12 4.99
C PRO A 92 10.12 3.71 5.34
N THR A 93 9.71 4.01 6.57
CA THR A 93 8.35 3.69 7.07
C THR A 93 7.58 4.91 7.54
N ARG A 94 8.19 6.11 7.44
CA ARG A 94 7.59 7.38 7.89
C ARG A 94 7.73 8.46 6.84
N THR A 95 6.87 9.47 6.92
CA THR A 95 6.90 10.66 6.08
C THR A 95 6.70 11.90 6.96
N GLU A 96 7.14 13.06 6.46
CA GLU A 96 6.93 14.38 7.09
C GLU A 96 5.67 15.11 6.57
N PHE A 97 5.01 14.55 5.55
CA PHE A 97 3.79 15.14 5.01
C PHE A 97 2.61 14.87 5.96
N SER A 98 1.79 15.89 6.20
CA SER A 98 0.61 15.73 7.07
C SER A 98 -0.47 14.86 6.42
N PRO A 99 -1.35 14.22 7.24
CA PRO A 99 -2.45 13.41 6.76
C PRO A 99 -3.34 14.11 5.74
N GLU A 100 -3.64 15.40 5.96
CA GLU A 100 -4.49 16.21 5.09
C GLU A 100 -3.84 16.41 3.72
N ARG A 101 -2.53 16.72 3.70
CA ARG A 101 -1.78 16.88 2.46
C ARG A 101 -1.69 15.58 1.66
N LEU A 102 -1.49 14.46 2.36
CA LEU A 102 -1.51 13.13 1.73
C LEU A 102 -2.88 12.83 1.12
N ALA A 103 -3.96 13.08 1.86
CA ALA A 103 -5.32 12.86 1.38
C ALA A 103 -5.63 13.72 0.15
N GLN A 104 -5.29 15.01 0.21
CA GLN A 104 -5.48 15.93 -0.91
C GLN A 104 -4.71 15.49 -2.17
N ALA A 105 -3.44 15.08 -2.02
CA ALA A 105 -2.63 14.61 -3.14
C ALA A 105 -3.15 13.27 -3.70
N ALA A 106 -3.61 12.35 -2.84
CA ALA A 106 -4.20 11.08 -3.26
C ALA A 106 -5.47 11.25 -4.09
N LEU A 107 -6.23 12.33 -3.87
CA LEU A 107 -7.44 12.66 -4.62
C LEU A 107 -7.13 13.37 -5.93
N ALA A 108 -6.08 14.22 -5.97
CA ALA A 108 -5.70 14.98 -7.16
C ALA A 108 -5.21 14.08 -8.31
N ASP A 109 -4.50 12.98 -8.00
CA ASP A 109 -3.99 12.02 -9.00
C ASP A 109 -5.11 11.22 -9.69
N LYS A 110 -6.25 11.13 -9.07
CA LYS A 110 -7.42 10.45 -9.64
C LYS A 110 -8.41 11.53 -10.07
N LYS A 111 -8.53 11.82 -11.36
CA LYS A 111 -9.63 12.61 -11.97
C LYS A 111 -10.99 11.96 -11.62
N ARG A 112 -11.38 11.98 -10.35
CA ARG A 112 -12.57 11.32 -9.85
C ARG A 112 -13.69 12.29 -9.60
N THR A 113 -14.77 12.05 -10.28
CA THR A 113 -16.12 12.59 -10.07
C THR A 113 -16.90 11.82 -8.99
N GLY A 114 -16.22 11.10 -8.06
CA GLY A 114 -16.90 10.25 -7.08
C GLY A 114 -16.53 10.58 -5.64
N GLU A 115 -17.51 10.46 -4.75
CA GLU A 115 -17.38 10.66 -3.30
C GLU A 115 -16.67 9.49 -2.56
N ARG A 116 -16.27 8.43 -3.29
CA ARG A 116 -15.70 7.20 -2.73
C ARG A 116 -14.40 6.79 -3.42
N ILE A 117 -13.53 6.15 -2.67
CA ILE A 117 -12.25 5.60 -3.15
C ILE A 117 -12.08 4.16 -2.65
N THR A 118 -11.59 3.27 -3.53
CA THR A 118 -11.22 1.91 -3.15
C THR A 118 -9.82 1.88 -2.57
N LEU A 119 -9.68 1.37 -1.35
CA LEU A 119 -8.42 1.14 -0.67
C LEU A 119 -8.16 -0.36 -0.53
N VAL A 120 -6.88 -0.74 -0.55
CA VAL A 120 -6.43 -2.06 -0.13
C VAL A 120 -6.17 -2.01 1.37
N ILE A 121 -6.96 -2.73 2.16
CA ILE A 121 -6.88 -2.77 3.62
C ILE A 121 -6.18 -4.04 4.06
N PRO A 122 -4.98 -3.98 4.64
CA PRO A 122 -4.32 -5.13 5.25
C PRO A 122 -4.96 -5.41 6.63
N ARG A 123 -5.49 -6.60 6.83
CA ARG A 123 -6.04 -7.04 8.12
C ARG A 123 -5.01 -7.81 8.95
N ALA A 124 -4.19 -8.58 8.25
CA ALA A 124 -3.09 -9.36 8.80
C ALA A 124 -2.07 -9.66 7.71
N ILE A 125 -0.90 -10.21 8.08
CA ILE A 125 0.04 -10.75 7.11
C ILE A 125 -0.65 -11.87 6.32
N GLY A 126 -0.69 -11.71 4.98
CA GLY A 126 -1.36 -12.64 4.08
C GLY A 126 -2.88 -12.43 3.92
N ASP A 127 -3.46 -11.43 4.57
CA ASP A 127 -4.89 -11.15 4.50
C ASP A 127 -5.14 -9.66 4.20
N CYS A 128 -5.57 -9.38 2.97
CA CYS A 128 -5.95 -8.05 2.50
C CYS A 128 -7.33 -8.09 1.85
N VAL A 129 -8.06 -6.98 1.96
CA VAL A 129 -9.37 -6.81 1.32
C VAL A 129 -9.45 -5.48 0.60
N LEU A 130 -10.26 -5.42 -0.45
CA LEU A 130 -10.67 -4.15 -1.08
C LEU A 130 -11.84 -3.57 -0.29
N ARG A 131 -11.76 -2.27 0.01
CA ARG A 131 -12.84 -1.55 0.68
C ARG A 131 -13.04 -0.19 0.04
N GLU A 132 -14.26 0.11 -0.32
CA GLU A 132 -14.66 1.46 -0.67
C GLU A 132 -14.90 2.28 0.60
N VAL A 133 -14.26 3.45 0.66
CA VAL A 133 -14.43 4.42 1.75
C VAL A 133 -14.82 5.79 1.18
N PRO A 134 -15.54 6.62 1.95
CA PRO A 134 -15.75 8.02 1.59
C PRO A 134 -14.40 8.75 1.53
N VAL A 135 -14.24 9.65 0.56
CA VAL A 135 -12.97 10.38 0.36
C VAL A 135 -12.61 11.31 1.53
N ASP A 136 -13.60 11.83 2.23
CA ASP A 136 -13.46 12.68 3.41
C ASP A 136 -12.87 11.94 4.62
N THR A 137 -12.90 10.59 4.63
CA THR A 137 -12.31 9.78 5.70
C THR A 137 -10.80 9.54 5.52
N LEU A 138 -10.22 9.91 4.37
CA LEU A 138 -8.79 9.66 4.11
C LEU A 138 -7.84 10.34 5.10
N PRO A 139 -8.05 11.61 5.49
CA PRO A 139 -7.18 12.25 6.50
C PRO A 139 -7.13 11.45 7.80
N ASP A 140 -8.29 11.04 8.34
CA ASP A 140 -8.38 10.26 9.58
C ASP A 140 -7.72 8.88 9.47
N ILE A 141 -7.83 8.25 8.27
CA ILE A 141 -7.17 6.97 7.99
C ILE A 141 -5.65 7.14 8.02
N PHE A 142 -5.13 8.17 7.36
CA PHE A 142 -3.69 8.43 7.33
C PHE A 142 -3.17 8.87 8.69
N GLU A 143 -3.90 9.68 9.46
CA GLU A 143 -3.54 10.07 10.81
C GLU A 143 -3.36 8.86 11.74
N ARG A 144 -4.29 7.90 11.69
CA ARG A 144 -4.17 6.64 12.46
C ARG A 144 -2.94 5.81 12.10
N GLY A 145 -2.41 6.00 10.89
CA GLY A 145 -1.26 5.26 10.38
C GLY A 145 0.09 6.00 10.51
N MET A 146 0.10 7.24 10.97
CA MET A 146 1.35 8.04 11.13
C MET A 146 2.03 7.75 12.46
#